data_c7c959a5078d437356717487e5c882f9
#
_entry.id   c7c959a5078d437356717487e5c882f9
#
_cell.length_a   1.000
_cell.length_b   1.000
_cell.length_c   1.000
_cell.angle_alpha   90.00
_cell.angle_beta   90.00
_cell.angle_gamma   90.00
#
_symmetry.space_group_name_H-M   'P 1'
#
loop_
_entity.id
_entity.type
_entity.pdbx_description
1 polymer ?
#
loop_
_entity_poly.entity_id
_entity_poly.type
_entity_poly.pdbx_seq_one_letter_code
_entity_poly.pdbx_strand_id
1 'polypeptide(L)'
;RIAQDIRRRVSQELHITVSAGVAPNKFLAKIASDWKKPNGLFVITPDQVEDFVAALSVSKLHGVGKVTADKLGRLGIRTCGDLREWNKLALAKEFGSFGERLWGLARGIDERAVHNDSRRQSVSVENTFDKDLPDLAACLEQLPALLEQLATRMARLDASYRPDKPFVKIKFHDFSQTTLEQAGARRDLDSYARLLSAAYARGNKAVRLLGVGVRLHDLRGQHEQLELF
;
A
#
# COMPACT_ATOMS: atom_id res chain seq x y z
N ARG A 1 -0.93 11.52 -25.87
CA ARG A 1 0.33 11.18 -26.57
C ARG A 1 1.31 10.48 -25.62
N ILE A 2 1.77 11.13 -24.51
CA ILE A 2 2.79 10.55 -23.59
C ILE A 2 2.40 9.15 -23.08
N ALA A 3 1.20 8.97 -22.57
CA ALA A 3 0.73 7.69 -22.06
C ALA A 3 0.66 6.60 -23.16
N GLN A 4 0.32 6.97 -24.38
CA GLN A 4 0.33 6.07 -25.52
C GLN A 4 1.76 5.66 -25.90
N ASP A 5 2.68 6.62 -25.90
CA ASP A 5 4.08 6.37 -26.23
C ASP A 5 4.75 5.46 -25.19
N ILE A 6 4.55 5.72 -23.90
CA ILE A 6 5.02 4.85 -22.82
C ILE A 6 4.51 3.42 -23.00
N ARG A 7 3.20 3.23 -23.23
CA ARG A 7 2.61 1.90 -23.42
C ARG A 7 3.20 1.18 -24.63
N ARG A 8 3.35 1.89 -25.75
CA ARG A 8 3.95 1.36 -26.98
C ARG A 8 5.40 0.91 -26.73
N ARG A 9 6.22 1.77 -26.12
CA ARG A 9 7.62 1.47 -25.81
C ARG A 9 7.76 0.29 -24.87
N VAL A 10 6.99 0.25 -23.79
CA VAL A 10 7.01 -0.89 -22.87
C VAL A 10 6.68 -2.21 -23.60
N SER A 11 5.69 -2.18 -24.47
CA SER A 11 5.34 -3.37 -25.26
C SER A 11 6.43 -3.78 -26.24
N GLN A 12 7.05 -2.82 -26.92
CA GLN A 12 8.07 -3.07 -27.95
C GLN A 12 9.44 -3.43 -27.34
N GLU A 13 9.85 -2.74 -26.27
CA GLU A 13 11.18 -2.87 -25.68
C GLU A 13 11.26 -3.97 -24.62
N LEU A 14 10.17 -4.23 -23.89
CA LEU A 14 10.14 -5.16 -22.75
C LEU A 14 9.24 -6.37 -22.96
N HIS A 15 8.50 -6.44 -24.06
CA HIS A 15 7.57 -7.52 -24.40
C HIS A 15 6.50 -7.82 -23.34
N ILE A 16 6.13 -6.80 -22.53
CA ILE A 16 5.03 -6.84 -21.57
C ILE A 16 4.01 -5.74 -21.87
N THR A 17 2.83 -5.83 -21.30
CA THR A 17 1.80 -4.79 -21.46
C THR A 17 1.56 -4.02 -20.18
N VAL A 18 1.23 -2.74 -20.31
CA VAL A 18 0.81 -1.87 -19.20
C VAL A 18 -0.46 -1.12 -19.57
N SER A 19 -1.31 -0.89 -18.57
CA SER A 19 -2.48 -0.02 -18.71
C SER A 19 -2.19 1.34 -18.12
N ALA A 20 -2.74 2.39 -18.73
CA ALA A 20 -2.55 3.76 -18.28
C ALA A 20 -3.88 4.49 -18.06
N GLY A 21 -3.92 5.33 -17.02
CA GLY A 21 -5.02 6.25 -16.75
C GLY A 21 -4.52 7.70 -16.78
N VAL A 22 -5.27 8.56 -17.45
CA VAL A 22 -5.01 10.00 -17.51
C VAL A 22 -6.22 10.73 -16.97
N ALA A 23 -6.02 11.62 -16.00
CA ALA A 23 -7.11 12.34 -15.34
C ALA A 23 -6.57 13.62 -14.66
N PRO A 24 -7.46 14.54 -14.24
CA PRO A 24 -7.06 15.80 -13.61
C PRO A 24 -6.34 15.65 -12.26
N ASN A 25 -6.51 14.53 -11.55
CA ASN A 25 -5.88 14.28 -10.26
C ASN A 25 -5.46 12.81 -10.07
N LYS A 26 -4.69 12.55 -9.01
CA LYS A 26 -4.12 11.22 -8.71
C LYS A 26 -5.18 10.15 -8.48
N PHE A 27 -6.25 10.49 -7.80
CA PHE A 27 -7.35 9.57 -7.49
C PHE A 27 -8.02 9.07 -8.77
N LEU A 28 -8.43 9.98 -9.64
CA LEU A 28 -9.08 9.63 -10.90
C LEU A 28 -8.14 8.93 -11.88
N ALA A 29 -6.86 9.34 -11.94
CA ALA A 29 -5.86 8.69 -12.77
C ALA A 29 -5.64 7.22 -12.34
N LYS A 30 -5.65 6.94 -11.02
CA LYS A 30 -5.56 5.57 -10.49
C LYS A 30 -6.77 4.72 -10.92
N ILE A 31 -7.98 5.24 -10.81
CA ILE A 31 -9.19 4.55 -11.26
C ILE A 31 -9.15 4.33 -12.78
N ALA A 32 -8.82 5.36 -13.53
CA ALA A 32 -8.72 5.29 -14.99
C ALA A 32 -7.72 4.21 -15.44
N SER A 33 -6.61 4.03 -14.72
CA SER A 33 -5.60 3.02 -15.05
C SER A 33 -6.12 1.58 -14.90
N ASP A 34 -7.15 1.36 -14.09
CA ASP A 34 -7.78 0.05 -13.88
C ASP A 34 -9.01 -0.19 -14.77
N TRP A 35 -9.53 0.87 -15.44
CA TRP A 35 -10.84 0.84 -16.13
C TRP A 35 -10.87 -0.03 -17.37
N LYS A 36 -9.77 -0.02 -18.13
CA LYS A 36 -9.66 -0.79 -19.40
C LYS A 36 -8.47 -1.76 -19.36
N LYS A 37 -8.27 -2.48 -18.26
CA LYS A 37 -7.28 -3.56 -18.19
C LYS A 37 -7.76 -4.82 -18.93
N PRO A 38 -6.85 -5.62 -19.53
CA PRO A 38 -5.42 -5.38 -19.70
C PRO A 38 -5.11 -4.45 -20.89
N ASN A 39 -3.88 -3.94 -20.94
CA ASN A 39 -3.32 -3.14 -22.05
C ASN A 39 -4.24 -1.99 -22.52
N GLY A 40 -4.91 -1.32 -21.60
CA GLY A 40 -5.86 -0.25 -21.89
C GLY A 40 -5.28 1.14 -21.65
N LEU A 41 -5.89 2.13 -22.28
CA LEU A 41 -5.74 3.54 -21.97
C LEU A 41 -7.12 4.13 -21.75
N PHE A 42 -7.31 4.78 -20.60
CA PHE A 42 -8.54 5.49 -20.29
C PHE A 42 -8.21 6.93 -19.87
N VAL A 43 -8.96 7.87 -20.43
CA VAL A 43 -8.78 9.31 -20.15
C VAL A 43 -10.08 9.82 -19.55
N ILE A 44 -9.98 10.54 -18.45
CA ILE A 44 -11.08 11.29 -17.83
C ILE A 44 -10.74 12.77 -17.97
N THR A 45 -11.48 13.47 -18.80
CA THR A 45 -11.31 14.92 -18.97
C THR A 45 -12.01 15.71 -17.86
N PRO A 46 -11.63 16.96 -17.58
CA PRO A 46 -12.22 17.74 -16.49
C PRO A 46 -13.74 17.85 -16.55
N ASP A 47 -14.30 17.98 -17.75
CA ASP A 47 -15.75 18.05 -18.01
C ASP A 47 -16.49 16.72 -17.74
N GLN A 48 -15.81 15.60 -17.79
CA GLN A 48 -16.37 14.28 -17.52
C GLN A 48 -16.34 13.87 -16.03
N VAL A 49 -15.60 14.60 -15.19
CA VAL A 49 -15.36 14.21 -13.80
C VAL A 49 -16.64 14.05 -13.01
N GLU A 50 -17.57 14.98 -13.14
CA GLU A 50 -18.79 15.00 -12.32
C GLU A 50 -19.63 13.76 -12.54
N ASP A 51 -19.98 13.48 -13.80
CA ASP A 51 -20.83 12.34 -14.19
C ASP A 51 -20.13 11.01 -13.95
N PHE A 52 -18.83 10.93 -14.31
CA PHE A 52 -18.03 9.73 -14.10
C PHE A 52 -17.97 9.34 -12.62
N VAL A 53 -17.72 10.32 -11.75
CA VAL A 53 -17.62 10.06 -10.31
C VAL A 53 -18.98 9.76 -9.70
N ALA A 54 -20.06 10.43 -10.09
CA ALA A 54 -21.39 10.17 -9.55
C ALA A 54 -21.80 8.71 -9.73
N ALA A 55 -21.52 8.12 -10.89
CA ALA A 55 -21.82 6.73 -11.21
C ALA A 55 -20.85 5.71 -10.58
N LEU A 56 -19.73 6.16 -10.02
CA LEU A 56 -18.68 5.29 -9.51
C LEU A 56 -19.12 4.57 -8.24
N SER A 57 -18.90 3.24 -8.17
CA SER A 57 -19.09 2.50 -6.93
C SER A 57 -18.11 2.97 -5.85
N VAL A 58 -18.60 3.17 -4.61
CA VAL A 58 -17.76 3.56 -3.47
C VAL A 58 -16.64 2.57 -3.19
N SER A 59 -16.79 1.31 -3.55
CA SER A 59 -15.74 0.29 -3.40
C SER A 59 -14.50 0.54 -4.29
N LYS A 60 -14.61 1.41 -5.29
CA LYS A 60 -13.49 1.83 -6.15
C LYS A 60 -12.70 3.00 -5.56
N LEU A 61 -13.22 3.65 -4.53
CA LEU A 61 -12.56 4.76 -3.88
C LEU A 61 -11.27 4.32 -3.18
N HIS A 62 -10.20 5.07 -3.36
CA HIS A 62 -8.93 4.79 -2.71
C HIS A 62 -9.05 4.86 -1.18
N GLY A 63 -8.73 3.77 -0.51
CA GLY A 63 -8.86 3.63 0.95
C GLY A 63 -10.17 2.97 1.39
N VAL A 64 -11.10 2.69 0.47
CA VAL A 64 -12.29 1.91 0.74
C VAL A 64 -11.97 0.43 0.51
N GLY A 65 -11.63 -0.28 1.57
CA GLY A 65 -11.52 -1.73 1.60
C GLY A 65 -12.87 -2.39 1.90
N LYS A 66 -12.90 -3.72 1.94
CA LYS A 66 -14.12 -4.51 2.19
C LYS A 66 -14.91 -4.02 3.42
N VAL A 67 -14.26 -3.84 4.56
CA VAL A 67 -14.91 -3.40 5.81
C VAL A 67 -15.60 -2.04 5.66
N THR A 68 -14.92 -1.08 5.02
CA THR A 68 -15.49 0.25 4.79
C THR A 68 -16.61 0.21 3.75
N ALA A 69 -16.46 -0.59 2.68
CA ALA A 69 -17.51 -0.79 1.69
C ALA A 69 -18.76 -1.42 2.30
N ASP A 70 -18.59 -2.43 3.16
CA ASP A 70 -19.69 -3.07 3.88
C ASP A 70 -20.39 -2.10 4.84
N LYS A 71 -19.63 -1.21 5.52
CA LYS A 71 -20.19 -0.17 6.37
C LYS A 71 -20.99 0.86 5.56
N LEU A 72 -20.44 1.34 4.44
CA LEU A 72 -21.16 2.22 3.52
C LEU A 72 -22.44 1.57 2.98
N GLY A 73 -22.38 0.30 2.59
CA GLY A 73 -23.54 -0.45 2.11
C GLY A 73 -24.65 -0.56 3.14
N ARG A 74 -24.33 -0.75 4.43
CA ARG A 74 -25.33 -0.74 5.52
C ARG A 74 -26.01 0.61 5.72
N LEU A 75 -25.35 1.70 5.35
CA LEU A 75 -25.89 3.06 5.34
C LEU A 75 -26.63 3.40 4.04
N GLY A 76 -26.82 2.43 3.13
CA GLY A 76 -27.49 2.63 1.84
C GLY A 76 -26.60 3.29 0.77
N ILE A 77 -25.31 3.50 1.05
CA ILE A 77 -24.36 4.19 0.17
C ILE A 77 -23.64 3.16 -0.69
N ARG A 78 -23.93 3.12 -1.99
CA ARG A 78 -23.33 2.19 -2.96
C ARG A 78 -22.49 2.89 -4.02
N THR A 79 -22.89 4.12 -4.39
CA THR A 79 -22.24 4.95 -5.39
C THR A 79 -21.73 6.25 -4.77
N CYS A 80 -20.87 6.94 -5.50
CA CYS A 80 -20.46 8.30 -5.12
C CYS A 80 -21.62 9.29 -5.21
N GLY A 81 -22.61 9.03 -6.07
CA GLY A 81 -23.87 9.78 -6.10
C GLY A 81 -24.61 9.71 -4.76
N ASP A 82 -24.80 8.48 -4.23
CA ASP A 82 -25.43 8.30 -2.91
C ASP A 82 -24.60 8.97 -1.81
N LEU A 83 -23.26 8.90 -1.90
CA LEU A 83 -22.36 9.52 -0.93
C LEU A 83 -22.44 11.05 -0.96
N ARG A 84 -22.78 11.67 -2.08
CA ARG A 84 -22.97 13.14 -2.21
C ARG A 84 -24.15 13.67 -1.40
N GLU A 85 -25.18 12.85 -1.18
CA GLU A 85 -26.34 13.21 -0.36
C GLU A 85 -25.98 13.38 1.12
N TRP A 86 -24.81 12.87 1.52
CA TRP A 86 -24.33 12.99 2.89
C TRP A 86 -23.52 14.29 3.06
N ASN A 87 -23.78 15.01 4.14
CA ASN A 87 -22.98 16.16 4.49
C ASN A 87 -21.64 15.77 5.11
N LYS A 88 -20.68 16.67 5.06
CA LYS A 88 -19.31 16.42 5.53
C LYS A 88 -19.24 16.04 7.00
N LEU A 89 -20.10 16.68 7.85
CA LEU A 89 -20.13 16.45 9.29
C LEU A 89 -20.65 15.04 9.60
N ALA A 90 -21.71 14.59 8.94
CA ALA A 90 -22.27 13.26 9.13
C ALA A 90 -21.25 12.18 8.73
N LEU A 91 -20.53 12.37 7.61
CA LEU A 91 -19.47 11.47 7.18
C LEU A 91 -18.29 11.46 8.17
N ALA A 92 -17.91 12.62 8.71
CA ALA A 92 -16.86 12.71 9.72
C ALA A 92 -17.26 12.00 11.03
N LYS A 93 -18.52 12.09 11.43
CA LYS A 93 -19.06 11.37 12.60
C LYS A 93 -18.98 9.85 12.42
N GLU A 94 -19.28 9.34 11.22
CA GLU A 94 -19.29 7.90 10.92
C GLU A 94 -17.90 7.32 10.65
N PHE A 95 -17.04 8.06 9.98
CA PHE A 95 -15.76 7.56 9.44
C PHE A 95 -14.53 8.33 9.94
N GLY A 96 -14.69 9.25 10.90
CA GLY A 96 -13.58 10.07 11.41
C GLY A 96 -12.98 10.95 10.31
N SER A 97 -11.68 11.18 10.36
CA SER A 97 -10.93 11.94 9.33
C SER A 97 -11.07 11.36 7.92
N PHE A 98 -11.35 10.06 7.81
CA PHE A 98 -11.60 9.43 6.52
C PHE A 98 -12.93 9.87 5.91
N GLY A 99 -13.93 10.28 6.72
CA GLY A 99 -15.21 10.81 6.25
C GLY A 99 -15.06 12.10 5.45
N GLU A 100 -14.19 13.02 5.88
CA GLU A 100 -13.87 14.23 5.11
C GLU A 100 -13.28 13.90 3.75
N ARG A 101 -12.38 12.90 3.73
CA ARG A 101 -11.76 12.44 2.48
C ARG A 101 -12.80 11.78 1.56
N LEU A 102 -13.69 10.95 2.09
CA LEU A 102 -14.80 10.35 1.32
C LEU A 102 -15.68 11.43 0.68
N TRP A 103 -15.99 12.49 1.42
CA TRP A 103 -16.79 13.63 0.92
C TRP A 103 -16.13 14.29 -0.30
N GLY A 104 -14.80 14.53 -0.24
CA GLY A 104 -14.03 15.09 -1.36
C GLY A 104 -13.96 14.14 -2.55
N LEU A 105 -13.60 12.86 -2.29
CA LEU A 105 -13.48 11.86 -3.35
C LEU A 105 -14.80 11.63 -4.10
N ALA A 106 -15.95 11.65 -3.40
CA ALA A 106 -17.27 11.54 -4.04
C ALA A 106 -17.57 12.69 -5.01
N ARG A 107 -16.87 13.81 -4.89
CA ARG A 107 -16.97 14.99 -5.77
C ARG A 107 -15.83 15.09 -6.78
N GLY A 108 -15.00 14.06 -6.88
CA GLY A 108 -13.84 14.06 -7.77
C GLY A 108 -12.67 14.91 -7.29
N ILE A 109 -12.67 15.36 -6.03
CA ILE A 109 -11.67 16.25 -5.45
C ILE A 109 -10.55 15.44 -4.83
N ASP A 110 -9.32 15.65 -5.29
CA ASP A 110 -8.09 15.13 -4.70
C ASP A 110 -6.96 16.15 -4.91
N GLU A 111 -6.69 16.92 -3.87
CA GLU A 111 -5.72 18.02 -3.89
C GLU A 111 -4.27 17.55 -3.67
N ARG A 112 -4.05 16.25 -3.50
CA ARG A 112 -2.71 15.71 -3.28
C ARG A 112 -1.83 15.91 -4.50
N ALA A 113 -0.79 16.71 -4.37
CA ALA A 113 0.20 16.90 -5.43
C ALA A 113 0.94 15.60 -5.76
N VAL A 114 1.48 15.52 -6.98
CA VAL A 114 2.41 14.44 -7.37
C VAL A 114 3.78 14.79 -6.82
N HIS A 115 4.25 14.00 -5.86
CA HIS A 115 5.59 14.14 -5.28
C HIS A 115 6.40 12.89 -5.62
N ASN A 116 7.68 13.08 -5.90
CA ASN A 116 8.69 12.02 -6.01
C ASN A 116 9.48 11.85 -4.70
N ASP A 117 9.32 12.77 -3.75
CA ASP A 117 10.00 12.77 -2.45
C ASP A 117 9.10 12.17 -1.36
N SER A 118 8.82 10.88 -1.46
CA SER A 118 8.12 10.18 -0.41
C SER A 118 9.12 9.65 0.62
N ARG A 119 8.96 10.08 1.88
CA ARG A 119 9.76 9.58 3.00
C ARG A 119 9.56 8.08 3.14
N ARG A 120 10.65 7.33 3.07
CA ARG A 120 10.63 5.88 3.22
C ARG A 120 10.44 5.51 4.69
N GLN A 121 9.43 4.72 5.00
CA GLN A 121 9.12 4.30 6.37
C GLN A 121 9.70 2.93 6.74
N SER A 122 10.07 2.14 5.75
CA SER A 122 10.66 0.82 5.96
C SER A 122 11.45 0.36 4.75
N VAL A 123 12.33 -0.60 4.98
CA VAL A 123 12.99 -1.40 3.96
C VAL A 123 12.70 -2.87 4.26
N SER A 124 12.31 -3.65 3.25
CA SER A 124 11.99 -5.06 3.40
C SER A 124 12.33 -5.85 2.16
N VAL A 125 12.44 -7.16 2.35
CA VAL A 125 12.53 -8.18 1.30
C VAL A 125 11.40 -9.17 1.57
N GLU A 126 10.68 -9.56 0.52
CA GLU A 126 9.60 -10.54 0.61
C GLU A 126 9.74 -11.54 -0.54
N ASN A 127 9.69 -12.83 -0.22
CA ASN A 127 9.67 -13.90 -1.20
C ASN A 127 8.32 -14.63 -1.15
N THR A 128 7.68 -14.79 -2.31
CA THR A 128 6.55 -15.69 -2.50
C THR A 128 7.10 -17.01 -3.03
N PHE A 129 6.76 -18.11 -2.40
CA PHE A 129 7.28 -19.44 -2.77
C PHE A 129 6.34 -20.11 -3.76
N ASP A 130 6.90 -20.84 -4.73
CA ASP A 130 6.13 -21.60 -5.71
C ASP A 130 5.35 -22.74 -5.04
N LYS A 131 5.97 -23.36 -4.01
CA LYS A 131 5.32 -24.30 -3.09
C LYS A 131 5.34 -23.70 -1.70
N ASP A 132 4.19 -23.74 -1.03
CA ASP A 132 4.07 -23.20 0.32
C ASP A 132 5.03 -23.93 1.27
N LEU A 133 5.72 -23.20 2.13
CA LEU A 133 6.58 -23.76 3.17
C LEU A 133 5.72 -24.49 4.19
N PRO A 134 5.96 -25.76 4.47
CA PRO A 134 5.02 -26.60 5.23
C PRO A 134 4.93 -26.22 6.72
N ASP A 135 6.03 -25.77 7.31
CA ASP A 135 6.16 -25.58 8.74
C ASP A 135 7.14 -24.45 9.12
N LEU A 136 7.33 -24.23 10.42
CA LEU A 136 8.25 -23.24 10.96
C LEU A 136 9.70 -23.53 10.61
N ALA A 137 10.12 -24.81 10.59
CA ALA A 137 11.50 -25.18 10.31
C ALA A 137 11.87 -24.76 8.88
N ALA A 138 11.04 -25.08 7.91
CA ALA A 138 11.21 -24.64 6.52
C ALA A 138 11.23 -23.10 6.39
N CYS A 139 10.45 -22.38 7.21
CA CYS A 139 10.49 -20.91 7.23
C CYS A 139 11.82 -20.38 7.81
N LEU A 140 12.34 -21.00 8.88
CA LEU A 140 13.60 -20.61 9.50
C LEU A 140 14.79 -20.81 8.56
N GLU A 141 14.78 -21.86 7.74
CA GLU A 141 15.79 -22.12 6.72
C GLU A 141 15.90 -20.99 5.66
N GLN A 142 14.84 -20.25 5.44
CA GLN A 142 14.83 -19.12 4.47
C GLN A 142 15.42 -17.83 5.05
N LEU A 143 15.53 -17.71 6.36
CA LEU A 143 15.94 -16.45 7.01
C LEU A 143 17.34 -15.98 6.60
N PRO A 144 18.40 -16.78 6.54
CA PRO A 144 19.72 -16.30 6.18
C PRO A 144 19.76 -15.61 4.82
N ALA A 145 19.15 -16.22 3.80
CA ALA A 145 19.09 -15.65 2.46
C ALA A 145 18.26 -14.36 2.39
N LEU A 146 17.15 -14.28 3.13
CA LEU A 146 16.34 -13.06 3.21
C LEU A 146 17.07 -11.92 3.92
N LEU A 147 17.85 -12.23 4.98
CA LEU A 147 18.63 -11.24 5.71
C LEU A 147 19.81 -10.70 4.90
N GLU A 148 20.47 -11.52 4.10
CA GLU A 148 21.51 -11.10 3.17
C GLU A 148 20.95 -10.11 2.13
N GLN A 149 19.80 -10.44 1.53
CA GLN A 149 19.11 -9.55 0.60
C GLN A 149 18.68 -8.24 1.29
N LEU A 150 18.18 -8.31 2.54
CA LEU A 150 17.82 -7.14 3.32
C LEU A 150 19.06 -6.27 3.58
N ALA A 151 20.19 -6.85 3.98
CA ALA A 151 21.44 -6.13 4.20
C ALA A 151 21.90 -5.41 2.93
N THR A 152 21.83 -6.07 1.77
CA THR A 152 22.13 -5.46 0.46
C THR A 152 21.21 -4.27 0.15
N ARG A 153 19.92 -4.34 0.46
CA ARG A 153 19.00 -3.20 0.29
C ARG A 153 19.27 -2.08 1.28
N MET A 154 19.61 -2.41 2.52
CA MET A 154 19.95 -1.44 3.56
C MET A 154 21.22 -0.67 3.25
N ALA A 155 22.25 -1.30 2.67
CA ALA A 155 23.50 -0.65 2.26
C ALA A 155 23.28 0.46 1.20
N ARG A 156 22.13 0.46 0.52
CA ARG A 156 21.74 1.48 -0.47
C ARG A 156 20.86 2.60 0.11
N LEU A 157 20.61 2.58 1.42
CA LEU A 157 19.85 3.63 2.08
C LEU A 157 20.67 4.91 2.15
N ASP A 158 19.99 6.02 1.93
CA ASP A 158 20.54 7.34 2.20
C ASP A 158 20.86 7.52 3.69
N ALA A 159 21.92 8.28 4.02
CA ALA A 159 22.36 8.51 5.38
C ALA A 159 21.33 9.23 6.28
N SER A 160 20.32 9.85 5.68
CA SER A 160 19.20 10.45 6.41
C SER A 160 18.25 9.45 7.06
N TYR A 161 18.41 8.14 6.80
CA TYR A 161 17.60 7.10 7.39
C TYR A 161 18.39 6.28 8.41
N ARG A 162 17.82 6.10 9.59
CA ARG A 162 18.34 5.19 10.61
C ARG A 162 17.42 3.97 10.71
N PRO A 163 17.95 2.73 10.55
CA PRO A 163 17.18 1.52 10.82
C PRO A 163 16.76 1.45 12.30
N ASP A 164 15.47 1.16 12.53
CA ASP A 164 14.87 1.10 13.87
C ASP A 164 14.39 -0.33 14.17
N LYS A 165 13.10 -0.58 14.09
CA LYS A 165 12.48 -1.83 14.53
C LYS A 165 12.58 -2.92 13.45
N PRO A 166 13.16 -4.09 13.73
CA PRO A 166 13.02 -5.24 12.85
C PRO A 166 11.59 -5.73 12.84
N PHE A 167 11.16 -6.27 11.70
CA PHE A 167 9.86 -6.93 11.57
C PHE A 167 9.91 -8.14 10.64
N VAL A 168 8.97 -9.05 10.87
CA VAL A 168 8.69 -10.19 10.01
C VAL A 168 7.25 -10.10 9.51
N LYS A 169 7.02 -10.44 8.26
CA LYS A 169 5.71 -10.55 7.63
C LYS A 169 5.51 -11.97 7.11
N ILE A 170 4.39 -12.56 7.45
CA ILE A 170 3.97 -13.88 6.96
C ILE A 170 2.64 -13.73 6.23
N LYS A 171 2.53 -14.35 5.07
CA LYS A 171 1.26 -14.62 4.41
C LYS A 171 1.11 -16.12 4.30
N PHE A 172 0.07 -16.64 4.93
CA PHE A 172 -0.23 -18.06 4.93
C PHE A 172 -0.87 -18.53 3.62
N HIS A 173 -0.97 -19.85 3.42
CA HIS A 173 -1.55 -20.45 2.23
C HIS A 173 -3.01 -20.02 1.96
N ASP A 174 -3.77 -19.72 3.00
CA ASP A 174 -5.15 -19.24 2.94
C ASP A 174 -5.25 -17.71 2.72
N PHE A 175 -4.15 -17.07 2.37
CA PHE A 175 -4.00 -15.62 2.17
C PHE A 175 -4.19 -14.75 3.43
N SER A 176 -4.47 -15.32 4.61
CA SER A 176 -4.36 -14.58 5.87
C SER A 176 -2.91 -14.12 6.07
N GLN A 177 -2.72 -12.97 6.71
CA GLN A 177 -1.39 -12.42 6.91
C GLN A 177 -1.20 -11.86 8.30
N THR A 178 0.04 -11.89 8.77
CA THR A 178 0.46 -11.25 10.02
C THR A 178 1.78 -10.54 9.82
N THR A 179 1.95 -9.45 10.56
CA THR A 179 3.24 -8.75 10.67
C THR A 179 3.54 -8.58 12.15
N LEU A 180 4.76 -8.87 12.55
CA LEU A 180 5.24 -8.70 13.91
C LEU A 180 6.52 -7.87 13.87
N GLU A 181 6.57 -6.81 14.68
CA GLU A 181 7.75 -5.96 14.85
C GLU A 181 8.10 -5.87 16.33
N GLN A 182 9.36 -5.59 16.64
CA GLN A 182 9.84 -5.46 18.01
C GLN A 182 10.76 -4.25 18.14
N ALA A 183 10.37 -3.32 19.01
CA ALA A 183 11.23 -2.18 19.37
C ALA A 183 12.44 -2.64 20.18
N GLY A 184 13.62 -2.01 19.97
CA GLY A 184 14.83 -2.30 20.71
C GLY A 184 15.49 -3.66 20.40
N ALA A 185 14.88 -4.49 19.53
CA ALA A 185 15.49 -5.75 19.14
C ALA A 185 16.70 -5.53 18.21
N ARG A 186 17.71 -6.41 18.36
CA ARG A 186 18.84 -6.47 17.43
C ARG A 186 18.36 -6.89 16.04
N ARG A 187 19.13 -6.59 15.03
CA ARG A 187 18.85 -6.96 13.63
C ARG A 187 19.71 -8.16 13.20
N ASP A 188 19.90 -9.11 14.11
CA ASP A 188 20.63 -10.36 13.92
C ASP A 188 19.69 -11.53 13.62
N LEU A 189 20.25 -12.65 13.16
CA LEU A 189 19.51 -13.84 12.80
C LEU A 189 18.62 -14.34 13.96
N ASP A 190 19.13 -14.33 15.20
CA ASP A 190 18.41 -14.82 16.37
C ASP A 190 17.15 -13.99 16.66
N SER A 191 17.25 -12.67 16.52
CA SER A 191 16.12 -11.77 16.73
C SER A 191 15.04 -11.97 15.67
N TYR A 192 15.43 -12.14 14.39
CA TYR A 192 14.46 -12.45 13.33
C TYR A 192 13.87 -13.85 13.48
N ALA A 193 14.65 -14.84 13.95
CA ALA A 193 14.14 -16.19 14.22
C ALA A 193 13.08 -16.18 15.32
N ARG A 194 13.31 -15.43 16.41
CA ARG A 194 12.32 -15.25 17.48
C ARG A 194 11.04 -14.57 16.97
N LEU A 195 11.20 -13.47 16.19
CA LEU A 195 10.06 -12.78 15.57
C LEU A 195 9.28 -13.67 14.63
N LEU A 196 9.98 -14.46 13.81
CA LEU A 196 9.36 -15.40 12.89
C LEU A 196 8.57 -16.47 13.62
N SER A 197 9.16 -17.08 14.66
CA SER A 197 8.49 -18.10 15.48
C SER A 197 7.22 -17.56 16.13
N ALA A 198 7.30 -16.35 16.70
CA ALA A 198 6.16 -15.70 17.32
C ALA A 198 5.07 -15.28 16.29
N ALA A 199 5.48 -14.84 15.10
CA ALA A 199 4.54 -14.51 14.02
C ALA A 199 3.88 -15.77 13.44
N TYR A 200 4.65 -16.86 13.27
CA TYR A 200 4.16 -18.15 12.79
C TYR A 200 3.09 -18.73 13.71
N ALA A 201 3.32 -18.67 15.03
CA ALA A 201 2.39 -19.18 16.04
C ALA A 201 0.99 -18.55 15.97
N ARG A 202 0.87 -17.34 15.38
CA ARG A 202 -0.43 -16.68 15.21
C ARG A 202 -1.36 -17.35 14.20
N GLY A 203 -0.82 -18.09 13.25
CA GLY A 203 -1.60 -18.79 12.22
C GLY A 203 -1.36 -20.28 12.22
N ASN A 204 -0.13 -20.70 12.51
CA ASN A 204 0.31 -22.11 12.55
C ASN A 204 -0.12 -22.91 11.30
N LYS A 205 0.18 -22.38 10.12
CA LYS A 205 -0.24 -22.90 8.82
C LYS A 205 0.93 -22.85 7.84
N ALA A 206 0.83 -23.57 6.72
CA ALA A 206 1.77 -23.47 5.62
C ALA A 206 1.90 -22.01 5.13
N VAL A 207 3.12 -21.59 4.78
CA VAL A 207 3.48 -20.21 4.48
C VAL A 207 3.73 -20.00 3.00
N ARG A 208 2.92 -19.15 2.38
CA ARG A 208 3.03 -18.78 0.97
C ARG A 208 4.06 -17.68 0.72
N LEU A 209 4.16 -16.72 1.64
CA LEU A 209 5.10 -15.59 1.53
C LEU A 209 5.73 -15.34 2.88
N LEU A 210 7.04 -15.17 2.86
CA LEU A 210 7.84 -14.74 4.00
C LEU A 210 8.59 -13.46 3.67
N GLY A 211 8.53 -12.48 4.56
CA GLY A 211 9.24 -11.22 4.45
C GLY A 211 9.94 -10.83 5.74
N VAL A 212 11.09 -10.18 5.58
CA VAL A 212 11.85 -9.56 6.66
C VAL A 212 12.12 -8.10 6.34
N GLY A 213 12.15 -7.26 7.34
CA GLY A 213 12.40 -5.84 7.12
C GLY A 213 12.75 -5.08 8.39
N VAL A 214 13.02 -3.80 8.20
CA VAL A 214 13.24 -2.84 9.29
C VAL A 214 12.39 -1.60 9.08
N ARG A 215 11.82 -1.06 10.15
CA ARG A 215 11.28 0.30 10.15
C ARG A 215 12.44 1.29 10.07
N LEU A 216 12.18 2.42 9.45
CA LEU A 216 13.17 3.49 9.31
C LEU A 216 12.73 4.71 10.10
N HIS A 217 13.69 5.31 10.76
CA HIS A 217 13.56 6.63 11.34
C HIS A 217 14.20 7.65 10.40
N ASP A 218 13.43 8.67 10.01
CA ASP A 218 13.91 9.76 9.14
C ASP A 218 14.55 10.84 10.01
N LEU A 219 15.83 11.05 9.83
CA LEU A 219 16.61 12.01 10.60
C LEU A 219 16.42 13.47 10.15
N ARG A 220 15.85 13.71 8.98
CA ARG A 220 15.66 15.05 8.41
C ARG A 220 14.65 15.92 9.19
N GLY A 221 13.81 15.33 10.03
CA GLY A 221 12.82 16.04 10.83
C GLY A 221 13.25 16.35 12.27
N GLN A 222 14.47 16.03 12.69
CA GLN A 222 14.91 16.20 14.08
C GLN A 222 15.45 17.62 14.42
N HIS A 223 15.57 18.52 13.44
CA HIS A 223 16.10 19.87 13.67
C HIS A 223 15.04 20.92 14.07
N GLU A 224 13.75 20.59 14.08
CA GLU A 224 12.68 21.55 14.41
C GLU A 224 12.12 21.45 15.83
N GLN A 225 12.68 20.58 16.68
CA GLN A 225 12.18 20.41 18.06
C GLN A 225 13.22 20.70 19.14
N LEU A 226 14.19 21.56 18.84
CA LEU A 226 15.05 22.16 19.84
C LEU A 226 14.75 23.67 19.87
N GLU A 227 13.96 24.09 20.85
CA GLU A 227 13.88 25.40 21.48
C GLU A 227 12.47 25.69 21.99
N LEU A 228 12.14 25.06 23.12
CA LEU A 228 11.17 25.57 24.06
C LEU A 228 11.70 25.25 25.46
N PHE A 229 12.69 26.08 25.87
CA PHE A 229 12.98 26.38 27.27
C PHE A 229 13.33 27.85 27.39
#